data_95a7c586a15cf6c6958f1248292d1f9b
#
_entry.id   95a7c586a15cf6c6958f1248292d1f9b
#
_cell.length_a   1.000
_cell.length_b   1.000
_cell.length_c   1.000
_cell.angle_alpha   90.00
_cell.angle_beta   90.00
_cell.angle_gamma   90.00
#
_symmetry.space_group_name_H-M   'P 1'
#
loop_
_entity.id
_entity.type
_entity.pdbx_description
1 polymer ?
#
loop_
_entity_poly.entity_id
_entity_poly.type
_entity_poly.pdbx_seq_one_letter_code
_entity_poly.pdbx_strand_id
1 'polypeptide(L)'
;DRYVNALSFALAFSFKKERKTKEDLQYVLNRMFSPEVYVTEIVEVAEDFSPRYDCTSKTYCYLIQKPGYVNPLLSSLSYIPDCHLDIERIKEALPLFQGTHEFSSFATLEGEENTLLTIDSTSYSEEEGMIYLRFKGKAFLRYQVRFMVGALLSYGNHRIEKDDILDALAGKRELIKVKAEPQGLFLEEIEYP
;
A
#
# COMPACT_ATOMS: atom_id res chain seq x y z
N ASP A 1 -0.21 9.56 -0.09
CA ASP A 1 -1.53 9.94 -0.62
C ASP A 1 -2.42 10.46 0.49
N ARG A 2 -3.29 11.41 0.17
CA ARG A 2 -4.31 11.87 1.12
C ARG A 2 -5.25 10.72 1.48
N TYR A 3 -5.50 10.53 2.79
CA TYR A 3 -6.33 9.46 3.37
C TYR A 3 -5.77 8.04 3.27
N VAL A 4 -4.53 7.86 2.85
CA VAL A 4 -3.80 6.60 3.00
C VAL A 4 -3.20 6.57 4.39
N ASN A 5 -3.31 5.43 5.06
CA ASN A 5 -2.82 5.22 6.42
C ASN A 5 -1.40 4.63 6.41
N ALA A 6 -0.69 4.74 7.53
CA ALA A 6 0.59 4.07 7.71
C ALA A 6 0.71 3.55 9.15
N LEU A 7 1.05 2.29 9.29
CA LEU A 7 1.46 1.68 10.55
C LEU A 7 2.97 1.82 10.76
N SER A 8 3.71 1.91 9.65
CA SER A 8 5.15 2.13 9.63
C SER A 8 5.47 3.21 8.61
N PHE A 9 6.07 4.30 9.05
CA PHE A 9 6.52 5.38 8.18
C PHE A 9 7.83 5.95 8.70
N ALA A 10 8.84 6.08 7.85
CA ALA A 10 10.14 6.62 8.22
C ALA A 10 10.33 8.02 7.62
N LEU A 11 10.83 8.93 8.44
CA LEU A 11 11.21 10.28 8.07
C LEU A 11 12.63 10.56 8.55
N ALA A 12 13.51 11.04 7.68
CA ALA A 12 14.84 11.51 8.06
C ALA A 12 14.88 13.03 8.07
N PHE A 13 15.56 13.60 9.05
CA PHE A 13 15.79 15.03 9.15
C PHE A 13 17.09 15.32 9.93
N SER A 14 17.70 16.45 9.66
CA SER A 14 18.87 16.91 10.40
C SER A 14 18.44 17.65 11.65
N PHE A 15 19.05 17.32 12.78
CA PHE A 15 18.73 17.92 14.09
C PHE A 15 20.02 18.39 14.80
N LYS A 16 20.04 19.66 15.27
CA LYS A 16 21.16 20.17 16.10
C LYS A 16 21.07 19.66 17.51
N LYS A 17 21.98 18.80 17.91
CA LYS A 17 22.00 18.01 19.14
C LYS A 17 22.31 18.81 20.42
N GLU A 18 22.32 20.12 20.40
CA GLU A 18 22.96 20.92 21.49
C GLU A 18 22.30 20.81 22.87
N ARG A 19 21.09 20.29 23.02
CA ARG A 19 20.38 20.27 24.34
C ARG A 19 19.30 19.23 24.54
N LYS A 20 19.07 18.25 23.66
CA LYS A 20 17.98 17.28 23.81
C LYS A 20 18.41 15.86 23.50
N THR A 21 17.96 14.92 24.33
CA THR A 21 18.11 13.49 24.07
C THR A 21 17.13 13.02 22.98
N LYS A 22 17.27 11.78 22.51
CA LYS A 22 16.29 11.16 21.60
C LYS A 22 14.93 11.06 22.25
N GLU A 23 14.90 10.70 23.52
CA GLU A 23 13.70 10.57 24.35
C GLU A 23 12.97 11.91 24.52
N ASP A 24 13.71 12.99 24.78
CA ASP A 24 13.15 14.35 24.84
C ASP A 24 12.50 14.75 23.51
N LEU A 25 13.19 14.43 22.40
CA LEU A 25 12.69 14.75 21.07
C LEU A 25 11.43 13.93 20.74
N GLN A 26 11.45 12.63 21.01
CA GLN A 26 10.30 11.76 20.82
C GLN A 26 9.08 12.23 21.63
N TYR A 27 9.30 12.58 22.89
CA TYR A 27 8.25 13.12 23.74
C TYR A 27 7.65 14.41 23.18
N VAL A 28 8.49 15.35 22.74
CA VAL A 28 8.02 16.63 22.17
C VAL A 28 7.24 16.40 20.90
N LEU A 29 7.75 15.56 19.97
CA LEU A 29 7.07 15.25 18.72
C LEU A 29 5.71 14.58 18.98
N ASN A 30 5.65 13.62 19.89
CA ASN A 30 4.40 12.95 20.23
C ASN A 30 3.38 13.92 20.86
N ARG A 31 3.83 14.89 21.65
CA ARG A 31 2.93 15.94 22.18
C ARG A 31 2.41 16.90 21.10
N MET A 32 3.20 17.13 20.04
CA MET A 32 2.82 18.04 18.96
C MET A 32 1.86 17.41 17.95
N PHE A 33 2.02 16.12 17.68
CA PHE A 33 1.36 15.44 16.56
C PHE A 33 0.26 14.45 16.98
N SER A 34 0.17 14.10 18.27
CA SER A 34 -0.91 13.23 18.76
C SER A 34 -2.28 13.93 18.64
N PRO A 35 -3.36 13.21 18.31
CA PRO A 35 -3.41 11.75 18.10
C PRO A 35 -3.14 11.31 16.63
N GLU A 36 -2.90 12.21 15.69
CA GLU A 36 -2.85 11.91 14.26
C GLU A 36 -1.59 11.14 13.86
N VAL A 37 -0.46 11.44 14.54
CA VAL A 37 0.83 10.78 14.31
C VAL A 37 1.46 10.44 15.65
N TYR A 38 2.03 9.24 15.73
CA TYR A 38 2.76 8.76 16.90
C TYR A 38 4.17 8.29 16.49
N VAL A 39 5.19 8.93 17.07
CA VAL A 39 6.61 8.56 16.86
C VAL A 39 6.93 7.39 17.78
N THR A 40 7.15 6.23 17.19
CA THR A 40 7.47 5.00 17.96
C THR A 40 8.94 4.92 18.34
N GLU A 41 9.84 5.41 17.47
CA GLU A 41 11.28 5.32 17.66
C GLU A 41 12.02 6.47 16.97
N ILE A 42 13.17 6.86 17.53
CA ILE A 42 14.13 7.78 16.90
C ILE A 42 15.50 7.10 16.87
N VAL A 43 16.05 6.92 15.67
CA VAL A 43 17.36 6.33 15.43
C VAL A 43 18.30 7.34 14.78
N GLU A 44 19.60 7.23 15.08
CA GLU A 44 20.62 7.98 14.34
C GLU A 44 21.03 7.16 13.13
N VAL A 45 21.11 7.81 11.99
CA VAL A 45 21.49 7.21 10.71
C VAL A 45 22.62 8.03 10.05
N ALA A 46 23.22 7.50 9.02
CA ALA A 46 24.21 8.22 8.22
C ALA A 46 23.58 9.48 7.59
N GLU A 47 24.40 10.49 7.34
CA GLU A 47 23.94 11.80 6.83
C GLU A 47 23.30 11.69 5.43
N ASP A 48 23.75 10.72 4.64
CA ASP A 48 23.25 10.42 3.30
C ASP A 48 22.09 9.43 3.25
N PHE A 49 21.65 8.95 4.42
CA PHE A 49 20.52 8.00 4.53
C PHE A 49 19.22 8.58 3.97
N SER A 50 18.61 7.82 3.06
CA SER A 50 17.32 8.16 2.46
C SER A 50 16.25 7.12 2.79
N PRO A 51 15.23 7.45 3.62
CA PRO A 51 14.16 6.50 3.95
C PRO A 51 13.43 5.93 2.74
N ARG A 52 13.40 6.68 1.64
CA ARG A 52 12.74 6.27 0.40
C ARG A 52 13.55 5.26 -0.41
N TYR A 53 14.87 5.42 -0.47
CA TYR A 53 15.74 4.68 -1.40
C TYR A 53 16.53 3.56 -0.74
N ASP A 54 16.85 3.69 0.54
CA ASP A 54 17.67 2.72 1.28
C ASP A 54 16.84 1.58 1.90
N CYS A 55 15.52 1.63 1.77
CA CYS A 55 14.68 0.52 2.20
C CYS A 55 14.94 -0.73 1.34
N THR A 56 14.92 -1.89 1.98
CA THR A 56 15.03 -3.20 1.32
C THR A 56 13.69 -3.67 0.78
N SER A 57 12.62 -3.41 1.53
CA SER A 57 11.27 -3.74 1.11
C SER A 57 10.22 -2.82 1.77
N LYS A 58 9.03 -2.78 1.15
CA LYS A 58 7.81 -2.16 1.69
C LYS A 58 6.67 -3.15 1.55
N THR A 59 5.88 -3.27 2.60
CA THR A 59 4.64 -4.06 2.57
C THR A 59 3.45 -3.09 2.67
N TYR A 60 2.60 -3.14 1.67
CA TYR A 60 1.31 -2.47 1.68
C TYR A 60 0.20 -3.47 1.94
N CYS A 61 -0.74 -3.10 2.80
CA CYS A 61 -1.94 -3.86 3.09
C CYS A 61 -3.18 -3.06 2.68
N TYR A 62 -4.12 -3.71 2.00
CA TYR A 62 -5.42 -3.12 1.71
C TYR A 62 -6.52 -3.88 2.42
N LEU A 63 -7.31 -3.15 3.23
CA LEU A 63 -8.37 -3.69 4.05
C LEU A 63 -9.72 -3.58 3.33
N ILE A 64 -10.43 -4.71 3.26
CA ILE A 64 -11.78 -4.82 2.71
C ILE A 64 -12.66 -5.44 3.78
N GLN A 65 -13.83 -4.88 4.04
CA GLN A 65 -14.84 -5.57 4.83
C GLN A 65 -15.45 -6.70 4.00
N LYS A 66 -15.67 -7.85 4.61
CA LYS A 66 -16.25 -9.00 3.90
C LYS A 66 -17.65 -8.66 3.38
N PRO A 67 -18.03 -9.04 2.16
CA PRO A 67 -19.38 -8.85 1.65
C PRO A 67 -20.44 -9.35 2.65
N GLY A 68 -21.44 -8.53 2.92
CA GLY A 68 -22.48 -8.84 3.91
C GLY A 68 -22.09 -8.59 5.37
N TYR A 69 -20.84 -8.20 5.65
CA TYR A 69 -20.39 -7.76 6.97
C TYR A 69 -20.04 -6.27 6.93
N VAL A 70 -20.66 -5.48 7.80
CA VAL A 70 -20.34 -4.05 7.92
C VAL A 70 -20.05 -3.72 9.37
N ASN A 71 -18.81 -3.27 9.63
CA ASN A 71 -18.42 -2.66 10.89
C ASN A 71 -18.28 -1.14 10.70
N PRO A 72 -19.24 -0.33 11.17
CA PRO A 72 -19.22 1.12 10.97
C PRO A 72 -17.98 1.80 11.58
N LEU A 73 -17.40 1.23 12.67
CA LEU A 73 -16.23 1.78 13.34
C LEU A 73 -14.97 1.70 12.46
N LEU A 74 -14.93 0.77 11.51
CA LEU A 74 -13.81 0.57 10.60
C LEU A 74 -14.05 1.20 9.21
N SER A 75 -15.16 1.90 9.01
CA SER A 75 -15.53 2.48 7.70
C SER A 75 -14.52 3.49 7.16
N SER A 76 -13.83 4.23 8.04
CA SER A 76 -12.77 5.17 7.67
C SER A 76 -11.40 4.53 7.46
N LEU A 77 -11.27 3.22 7.73
CA LEU A 77 -10.02 2.47 7.67
C LEU A 77 -10.10 1.27 6.72
N SER A 78 -11.21 1.08 6.01
CA SER A 78 -11.42 -0.07 5.13
C SER A 78 -12.33 0.26 3.97
N TYR A 79 -12.26 -0.55 2.94
CA TYR A 79 -13.22 -0.53 1.83
C TYR A 79 -14.45 -1.37 2.19
N ILE A 80 -15.64 -0.83 1.97
CA ILE A 80 -16.92 -1.54 2.13
C ILE A 80 -17.41 -1.91 0.74
N PRO A 81 -17.35 -3.20 0.35
CA PRO A 81 -17.78 -3.63 -0.97
C PRO A 81 -19.30 -3.78 -1.07
N ASP A 82 -19.79 -3.82 -2.32
CA ASP A 82 -21.12 -4.33 -2.60
C ASP A 82 -21.24 -5.80 -2.15
N CYS A 83 -22.47 -6.24 -1.84
CA CYS A 83 -22.75 -7.61 -1.42
C CYS A 83 -22.46 -8.67 -2.51
N HIS A 84 -22.23 -8.24 -3.75
CA HIS A 84 -21.98 -9.11 -4.91
C HIS A 84 -20.50 -9.30 -5.24
N LEU A 85 -19.57 -8.70 -4.48
CA LEU A 85 -18.14 -8.86 -4.72
C LEU A 85 -17.70 -10.33 -4.54
N ASP A 86 -17.24 -10.94 -5.63
CA ASP A 86 -16.75 -12.33 -5.63
C ASP A 86 -15.31 -12.38 -5.10
N ILE A 87 -15.16 -12.83 -3.86
CA ILE A 87 -13.88 -12.92 -3.18
C ILE A 87 -13.00 -14.04 -3.75
N GLU A 88 -13.58 -15.12 -4.26
CA GLU A 88 -12.79 -16.22 -4.84
C GLU A 88 -12.08 -15.76 -6.12
N ARG A 89 -12.72 -14.91 -6.92
CA ARG A 89 -12.05 -14.28 -8.07
C ARG A 89 -10.89 -13.38 -7.63
N ILE A 90 -11.04 -12.63 -6.53
CA ILE A 90 -9.94 -11.81 -5.99
C ILE A 90 -8.77 -12.70 -5.55
N LYS A 91 -9.03 -13.79 -4.84
CA LYS A 91 -8.00 -14.76 -4.42
C LYS A 91 -7.27 -15.36 -5.62
N GLU A 92 -8.01 -15.70 -6.68
CA GLU A 92 -7.44 -16.23 -7.91
C GLU A 92 -6.51 -15.22 -8.61
N ALA A 93 -6.91 -13.96 -8.69
CA ALA A 93 -6.19 -12.93 -9.45
C ALA A 93 -5.05 -12.28 -8.65
N LEU A 94 -5.10 -12.26 -7.32
CA LEU A 94 -4.09 -11.62 -6.48
C LEU A 94 -2.66 -12.08 -6.79
N PRO A 95 -2.36 -13.40 -6.93
CA PRO A 95 -1.02 -13.88 -7.24
C PRO A 95 -0.48 -13.46 -8.63
N LEU A 96 -1.34 -13.02 -9.55
CA LEU A 96 -0.91 -12.58 -10.88
C LEU A 96 0.01 -11.36 -10.83
N PHE A 97 -0.08 -10.55 -9.79
CA PHE A 97 0.77 -9.38 -9.59
C PHE A 97 2.16 -9.71 -9.05
N GLN A 98 2.38 -10.94 -8.55
CA GLN A 98 3.68 -11.36 -8.06
C GLN A 98 4.64 -11.62 -9.21
N GLY A 99 5.89 -11.17 -9.07
CA GLY A 99 6.92 -11.27 -10.09
C GLY A 99 7.26 -9.92 -10.73
N THR A 100 8.02 -9.97 -11.81
CA THR A 100 8.44 -8.76 -12.55
C THR A 100 7.50 -8.53 -13.72
N HIS A 101 6.82 -7.39 -13.72
CA HIS A 101 5.79 -7.03 -14.70
C HIS A 101 5.88 -5.58 -15.11
N GLU A 102 5.20 -5.25 -16.21
CA GLU A 102 4.96 -3.88 -16.66
C GLU A 102 3.79 -3.26 -15.91
N PHE A 103 4.06 -2.26 -15.05
CA PHE A 103 3.06 -1.64 -14.20
C PHE A 103 2.54 -0.28 -14.68
N SER A 104 2.80 0.13 -15.92
CA SER A 104 2.33 1.41 -16.48
C SER A 104 0.80 1.54 -16.43
N SER A 105 0.07 0.45 -16.69
CA SER A 105 -1.40 0.41 -16.58
C SER A 105 -1.90 0.52 -15.13
N PHE A 106 -1.05 0.26 -14.15
CA PHE A 106 -1.39 0.25 -12.72
C PHE A 106 -0.77 1.44 -11.97
N ALA A 107 -0.41 2.51 -12.66
CA ALA A 107 0.21 3.67 -12.04
C ALA A 107 -0.23 4.98 -12.67
N THR A 108 0.03 6.09 -11.96
CA THR A 108 0.06 7.42 -12.55
C THR A 108 1.52 7.79 -12.78
N LEU A 109 1.89 7.97 -14.04
CA LEU A 109 3.23 8.33 -14.45
C LEU A 109 3.37 9.86 -14.49
N GLU A 110 4.49 10.38 -14.00
CA GLU A 110 4.80 11.82 -13.96
C GLU A 110 5.99 12.19 -14.87
N GLY A 111 6.55 11.20 -15.59
CA GLY A 111 7.69 11.37 -16.47
C GLY A 111 8.17 10.04 -17.06
N GLU A 112 9.45 9.96 -17.40
CA GLU A 112 10.11 8.74 -17.83
C GLU A 112 10.50 7.89 -16.62
N GLU A 113 9.54 7.15 -16.05
CA GLU A 113 9.76 6.25 -14.92
C GLU A 113 10.00 4.82 -15.43
N ASN A 114 10.83 4.07 -14.69
CA ASN A 114 10.92 2.63 -14.92
C ASN A 114 9.65 1.96 -14.42
N THR A 115 8.84 1.48 -15.32
CA THR A 115 7.56 0.82 -15.05
C THR A 115 7.66 -0.70 -14.94
N LEU A 116 8.82 -1.28 -15.31
CA LEU A 116 9.13 -2.69 -15.11
C LEU A 116 9.61 -2.90 -13.66
N LEU A 117 8.72 -3.33 -12.80
CA LEU A 117 8.97 -3.51 -11.37
C LEU A 117 8.69 -4.93 -10.92
N THR A 118 9.22 -5.29 -9.74
CA THR A 118 9.02 -6.59 -9.12
C THR A 118 8.19 -6.46 -7.84
N ILE A 119 7.12 -7.23 -7.75
CA ILE A 119 6.40 -7.52 -6.52
C ILE A 119 6.92 -8.86 -5.98
N ASP A 120 7.57 -8.83 -4.82
CA ASP A 120 8.23 -10.00 -4.26
C ASP A 120 7.22 -11.04 -3.80
N SER A 121 6.12 -10.59 -3.18
CA SER A 121 5.03 -11.48 -2.76
C SER A 121 3.69 -10.75 -2.69
N THR A 122 2.63 -11.53 -2.85
CA THR A 122 1.26 -11.14 -2.55
C THR A 122 0.65 -12.13 -1.57
N SER A 123 -0.21 -11.69 -0.67
CA SER A 123 -0.91 -12.59 0.24
C SER A 123 -2.33 -12.13 0.52
N TYR A 124 -3.18 -13.12 0.77
CA TYR A 124 -4.56 -12.97 1.22
C TYR A 124 -4.69 -13.55 2.63
N SER A 125 -5.33 -12.82 3.51
CA SER A 125 -5.79 -13.37 4.79
C SER A 125 -7.15 -12.79 5.14
N GLU A 126 -7.88 -13.51 6.01
CA GLU A 126 -9.22 -13.14 6.46
C GLU A 126 -9.29 -13.34 7.97
N GLU A 127 -9.71 -12.31 8.68
CA GLU A 127 -9.82 -12.33 10.13
C GLU A 127 -10.98 -11.42 10.56
N GLU A 128 -11.85 -11.89 11.46
CA GLU A 128 -12.94 -11.12 12.07
C GLU A 128 -13.81 -10.33 11.09
N GLY A 129 -14.11 -10.92 9.92
CA GLY A 129 -14.91 -10.26 8.89
C GLY A 129 -14.16 -9.23 8.04
N MET A 130 -12.84 -9.13 8.20
CA MET A 130 -11.96 -8.29 7.41
C MET A 130 -11.12 -9.14 6.48
N ILE A 131 -10.89 -8.63 5.28
CA ILE A 131 -9.99 -9.21 4.26
C ILE A 131 -8.77 -8.30 4.13
N TYR A 132 -7.61 -8.92 4.12
CA TYR A 132 -6.31 -8.27 4.02
C TYR A 132 -5.62 -8.70 2.73
N LEU A 133 -5.42 -7.77 1.81
CA LEU A 133 -4.63 -7.99 0.60
C LEU A 133 -3.27 -7.31 0.79
N ARG A 134 -2.19 -8.09 0.82
CA ARG A 134 -0.83 -7.57 1.02
C ARG A 134 -0.02 -7.67 -0.26
N PHE A 135 0.84 -6.67 -0.45
CA PHE A 135 1.77 -6.55 -1.56
C PHE A 135 3.12 -6.14 -1.01
N LYS A 136 4.12 -7.01 -1.15
CA LYS A 136 5.50 -6.73 -0.73
C LYS A 136 6.38 -6.53 -1.96
N GLY A 137 7.22 -5.49 -1.92
CA GLY A 137 8.18 -5.18 -2.98
C GLY A 137 9.10 -4.05 -2.57
N LYS A 138 10.24 -3.92 -3.26
CA LYS A 138 11.22 -2.88 -2.96
C LYS A 138 10.73 -1.47 -3.34
N ALA A 139 10.04 -1.35 -4.46
CA ALA A 139 9.58 -0.07 -4.99
C ALA A 139 8.17 -0.20 -5.57
N PHE A 140 7.44 0.90 -5.49
CA PHE A 140 6.11 1.04 -6.05
C PHE A 140 5.98 2.39 -6.76
N LEU A 141 5.29 2.39 -7.90
CA LEU A 141 4.92 3.61 -8.62
C LEU A 141 3.80 4.35 -7.89
N ARG A 142 3.58 5.58 -8.29
CA ARG A 142 2.50 6.41 -7.73
C ARG A 142 1.14 5.76 -7.92
N TYR A 143 0.42 5.55 -6.81
CA TYR A 143 -0.89 4.89 -6.71
C TYR A 143 -0.91 3.40 -7.13
N GLN A 144 0.23 2.77 -7.37
CA GLN A 144 0.30 1.41 -7.94
C GLN A 144 -0.56 0.42 -7.18
N VAL A 145 -0.41 0.30 -5.87
CA VAL A 145 -1.21 -0.65 -5.06
C VAL A 145 -2.70 -0.38 -5.20
N ARG A 146 -3.12 0.88 -5.20
CA ARG A 146 -4.54 1.25 -5.36
C ARG A 146 -5.10 0.88 -6.73
N PHE A 147 -4.31 0.96 -7.79
CA PHE A 147 -4.74 0.52 -9.12
C PHE A 147 -4.76 -1.00 -9.24
N MET A 148 -3.79 -1.71 -8.64
CA MET A 148 -3.82 -3.18 -8.56
C MET A 148 -5.07 -3.66 -7.82
N VAL A 149 -5.37 -3.08 -6.66
CA VAL A 149 -6.61 -3.39 -5.91
C VAL A 149 -7.85 -3.00 -6.71
N GLY A 150 -7.85 -1.87 -7.39
CA GLY A 150 -8.96 -1.46 -8.27
C GLY A 150 -9.23 -2.45 -9.39
N ALA A 151 -8.18 -3.05 -9.97
CA ALA A 151 -8.31 -4.14 -10.94
C ALA A 151 -8.87 -5.42 -10.30
N LEU A 152 -8.37 -5.80 -9.12
CA LEU A 152 -8.90 -6.95 -8.36
C LEU A 152 -10.39 -6.78 -8.03
N LEU A 153 -10.80 -5.60 -7.55
CA LEU A 153 -12.20 -5.28 -7.30
C LEU A 153 -13.05 -5.29 -8.57
N SER A 154 -12.49 -4.81 -9.68
CA SER A 154 -13.17 -4.84 -10.98
C SER A 154 -13.36 -6.28 -11.48
N TYR A 155 -12.35 -7.14 -11.28
CA TYR A 155 -12.42 -8.56 -11.60
C TYR A 155 -13.42 -9.30 -10.69
N GLY A 156 -13.39 -9.04 -9.38
CA GLY A 156 -14.36 -9.59 -8.41
C GLY A 156 -15.80 -9.13 -8.65
N ASN A 157 -16.00 -7.98 -9.28
CA ASN A 157 -17.30 -7.47 -9.72
C ASN A 157 -17.67 -7.86 -11.16
N HIS A 158 -16.96 -8.79 -11.80
CA HIS A 158 -17.19 -9.26 -13.17
C HIS A 158 -17.19 -8.15 -14.24
N ARG A 159 -16.42 -7.06 -14.02
CA ARG A 159 -16.30 -5.93 -14.97
C ARG A 159 -15.15 -6.11 -15.95
N ILE A 160 -14.17 -6.92 -15.57
CA ILE A 160 -13.02 -7.29 -16.41
C ILE A 160 -12.74 -8.77 -16.25
N GLU A 161 -12.00 -9.35 -17.22
CA GLU A 161 -11.59 -10.74 -17.21
C GLU A 161 -10.13 -10.89 -16.77
N LYS A 162 -9.73 -12.12 -16.44
CA LYS A 162 -8.36 -12.44 -16.02
C LYS A 162 -7.32 -12.06 -17.06
N ASP A 163 -7.63 -12.31 -18.34
CA ASP A 163 -6.76 -11.98 -19.47
C ASP A 163 -6.53 -10.47 -19.60
N ASP A 164 -7.50 -9.63 -19.22
CA ASP A 164 -7.32 -8.18 -19.19
C ASP A 164 -6.19 -7.77 -18.23
N ILE A 165 -6.12 -8.41 -17.04
CA ILE A 165 -5.05 -8.18 -16.05
C ILE A 165 -3.72 -8.68 -16.60
N LEU A 166 -3.67 -9.90 -17.17
CA LEU A 166 -2.45 -10.49 -17.72
C LEU A 166 -1.89 -9.68 -18.89
N ASP A 167 -2.73 -9.22 -19.80
CA ASP A 167 -2.31 -8.41 -20.93
C ASP A 167 -1.81 -7.03 -20.49
N ALA A 168 -2.41 -6.45 -19.44
CA ALA A 168 -1.94 -5.21 -18.87
C ALA A 168 -0.57 -5.36 -18.18
N LEU A 169 -0.34 -6.45 -17.44
CA LEU A 169 0.94 -6.78 -16.81
C LEU A 169 2.03 -7.13 -17.83
N ALA A 170 1.62 -7.57 -19.03
CA ALA A 170 2.53 -7.80 -20.15
C ALA A 170 2.79 -6.54 -21.00
N GLY A 171 2.19 -5.40 -20.66
CA GLY A 171 2.29 -4.14 -21.43
C GLY A 171 1.60 -4.18 -22.81
N LYS A 172 0.72 -5.16 -23.05
CA LYS A 172 0.04 -5.33 -24.33
C LYS A 172 -1.25 -4.51 -24.45
N ARG A 173 -1.83 -4.15 -23.31
CA ARG A 173 -3.12 -3.46 -23.25
C ARG A 173 -3.15 -2.48 -22.09
N GLU A 174 -3.74 -1.32 -22.29
CA GLU A 174 -4.09 -0.43 -21.18
C GLU A 174 -5.43 -0.86 -20.56
N LEU A 175 -5.43 -0.98 -19.23
CA LEU A 175 -6.66 -1.16 -18.46
C LEU A 175 -7.36 0.18 -18.22
N ILE A 176 -8.69 0.15 -18.14
CA ILE A 176 -9.44 1.27 -17.57
C ILE A 176 -9.00 1.41 -16.12
N LYS A 177 -8.32 2.53 -15.81
CA LYS A 177 -7.72 2.76 -14.50
C LYS A 177 -8.79 3.04 -13.44
N VAL A 178 -9.20 2.03 -12.73
CA VAL A 178 -10.02 2.15 -11.51
C VAL A 178 -9.09 2.21 -10.31
N LYS A 179 -9.13 3.31 -9.60
CA LYS A 179 -8.30 3.51 -8.40
C LYS A 179 -9.12 3.18 -7.15
N ALA A 180 -8.71 2.18 -6.38
CA ALA A 180 -9.35 1.83 -5.13
C ALA A 180 -9.32 2.99 -4.13
N GLU A 181 -10.28 3.05 -3.24
CA GLU A 181 -10.43 4.11 -2.24
C GLU A 181 -9.22 4.15 -1.29
N PRO A 182 -8.73 5.35 -0.90
CA PRO A 182 -7.47 5.48 -0.18
C PRO A 182 -7.53 4.96 1.26
N GLN A 183 -8.67 5.09 1.95
CA GLN A 183 -8.81 4.76 3.37
C GLN A 183 -8.56 3.29 3.69
N GLY A 184 -8.76 2.39 2.71
CA GLY A 184 -8.45 0.97 2.87
C GLY A 184 -6.96 0.65 2.77
N LEU A 185 -6.12 1.58 2.27
CA LEU A 185 -4.70 1.32 2.06
C LEU A 185 -3.86 1.72 3.28
N PHE A 186 -2.95 0.83 3.65
CA PHE A 186 -1.96 1.02 4.72
C PHE A 186 -0.56 0.72 4.19
N LEU A 187 0.40 1.60 4.48
CA LEU A 187 1.81 1.22 4.50
C LEU A 187 2.04 0.46 5.82
N GLU A 188 2.04 -0.88 5.74
CA GLU A 188 2.07 -1.77 6.91
C GLU A 188 3.47 -1.87 7.49
N GLU A 189 4.48 -2.02 6.64
CA GLU A 189 5.86 -2.25 7.06
C GLU A 189 6.86 -1.66 6.06
N ILE A 190 7.99 -1.17 6.57
CA ILE A 190 9.18 -0.83 5.79
C ILE A 190 10.37 -1.53 6.44
N GLU A 191 11.14 -2.26 5.65
CA GLU A 191 12.38 -2.92 6.09
C GLU A 191 13.59 -2.13 5.60
N TYR A 192 14.57 -1.97 6.47
CA TYR A 192 15.88 -1.38 6.19
C TYR A 192 16.98 -2.42 6.42
N PRO A 193 18.20 -2.22 5.84
CA PRO A 193 19.34 -3.11 6.03
C PRO A 193 19.73 -3.28 7.50
#